data_ea08eb7948898604eacdcb766b0956ad
#
_entry.id   ea08eb7948898604eacdcb766b0956ad
#
_cell.length_a   1.000
_cell.length_b   1.000
_cell.length_c   1.000
_cell.angle_alpha   90.00
_cell.angle_beta   90.00
_cell.angle_gamma   90.00
#
_symmetry.space_group_name_H-M   'P 1'
#
loop_
_entity.id
_entity.type
_entity.pdbx_description
1 polymer ?
#
loop_
_entity_poly.entity_id
_entity_poly.type
_entity_poly.pdbx_seq_one_letter_code
_entity_poly.pdbx_strand_id
1 'polypeptide(L)'
;MTNPIIAFRNVSKVFEDSGTQVLKDINFELEEGKFYTLLGASGSGKSTILNIIAGLLDATSGDVLLDGKRINDIPINKRDVHTVFQSYALFPHMNVFDNVAFALKLKKVPKKEIEERVEEALKMVQLNGYQKRSIQKLSGGQRQRVAIARAIINQPRVVLLDEPLSALDLKLRTEMQYELRELQQRLGVTFVFVTHDQEEALAMSDWIFVMNGGEIVQ
;
A
#
# COMPACT_ATOMS: atom_id res chain seq x y z
N MET A 1 0.06 -23.70 12.74
CA MET A 1 -0.81 -22.69 12.10
C MET A 1 0.01 -21.41 12.05
N THR A 2 0.30 -20.88 10.88
CA THR A 2 1.01 -19.60 10.72
C THR A 2 0.05 -18.48 11.17
N ASN A 3 0.53 -17.59 12.04
CA ASN A 3 -0.26 -16.41 12.41
C ASN A 3 -0.49 -15.55 11.16
N PRO A 4 -1.72 -15.03 10.94
CA PRO A 4 -1.97 -14.12 9.84
C PRO A 4 -1.16 -12.83 10.03
N ILE A 5 -0.67 -12.25 8.91
CA ILE A 5 0.05 -10.97 8.95
C ILE A 5 -0.88 -9.81 9.31
N ILE A 6 -2.12 -9.85 8.78
CA ILE A 6 -3.20 -8.92 9.16
C ILE A 6 -4.43 -9.74 9.51
N ALA A 7 -5.14 -9.36 10.57
CA ALA A 7 -6.45 -9.88 10.90
C ALA A 7 -7.40 -8.75 11.31
N PHE A 8 -8.60 -8.78 10.78
CA PHE A 8 -9.74 -7.94 11.19
C PHE A 8 -10.72 -8.81 11.95
N ARG A 9 -11.14 -8.38 13.14
CA ARG A 9 -12.07 -9.07 14.00
C ARG A 9 -13.19 -8.14 14.41
N ASN A 10 -14.38 -8.37 13.84
CA ASN A 10 -15.60 -7.60 14.08
C ASN A 10 -15.41 -6.08 13.93
N VAL A 11 -14.61 -5.66 12.91
CA VAL A 11 -14.26 -4.26 12.73
C VAL A 11 -15.39 -3.51 12.05
N SER A 12 -15.85 -2.45 12.71
CA SER A 12 -16.84 -1.53 12.16
C SER A 12 -16.31 -0.10 12.16
N LYS A 13 -16.81 0.71 11.21
CA LYS A 13 -16.51 2.14 11.11
C LYS A 13 -17.77 2.95 10.87
N VAL A 14 -18.03 3.86 11.79
CA VAL A 14 -19.07 4.91 11.70
C VAL A 14 -18.37 6.26 11.69
N PHE A 15 -18.71 7.14 10.76
CA PHE A 15 -18.26 8.54 10.78
C PHE A 15 -19.26 9.35 11.60
N GLU A 16 -18.79 9.92 12.72
CA GLU A 16 -19.64 10.63 13.70
C GLU A 16 -20.34 11.84 13.10
N ASP A 17 -19.67 12.60 12.21
CA ASP A 17 -20.19 13.81 11.59
C ASP A 17 -21.44 13.56 10.73
N SER A 18 -21.54 12.40 10.09
CA SER A 18 -22.65 12.02 9.20
C SER A 18 -23.54 10.92 9.76
N GLY A 19 -23.14 10.25 10.84
CA GLY A 19 -23.77 9.03 11.34
C GLY A 19 -23.67 7.84 10.36
N THR A 20 -22.86 7.96 9.30
CA THR A 20 -22.80 6.95 8.23
C THR A 20 -21.91 5.79 8.66
N GLN A 21 -22.48 4.59 8.68
CA GLN A 21 -21.70 3.36 8.87
C GLN A 21 -21.10 2.91 7.54
N VAL A 22 -19.78 2.98 7.42
CA VAL A 22 -19.03 2.66 6.19
C VAL A 22 -18.48 1.25 6.21
N LEU A 23 -18.16 0.70 7.38
CA LEU A 23 -17.78 -0.71 7.54
C LEU A 23 -18.68 -1.37 8.58
N LYS A 24 -19.11 -2.60 8.28
CA LYS A 24 -20.07 -3.37 9.08
C LYS A 24 -19.46 -4.74 9.39
N ASP A 25 -19.03 -4.91 10.62
CA ASP A 25 -18.56 -6.20 11.15
C ASP A 25 -17.59 -6.96 10.24
N ILE A 26 -16.54 -6.26 9.79
CA ILE A 26 -15.54 -6.80 8.87
C ILE A 26 -14.68 -7.84 9.58
N ASN A 27 -14.61 -9.02 8.96
CA ASN A 27 -13.82 -10.16 9.42
C ASN A 27 -13.04 -10.74 8.25
N PHE A 28 -11.71 -10.76 8.32
CA PHE A 28 -10.83 -11.46 7.38
C PHE A 28 -9.42 -11.62 7.95
N GLU A 29 -8.65 -12.51 7.35
CA GLU A 29 -7.25 -12.75 7.68
C GLU A 29 -6.41 -12.78 6.40
N LEU A 30 -5.21 -12.20 6.46
CA LEU A 30 -4.23 -12.18 5.38
C LEU A 30 -3.00 -12.96 5.80
N GLU A 31 -2.54 -13.87 4.95
CA GLU A 31 -1.28 -14.59 5.12
C GLU A 31 -0.10 -13.73 4.65
N GLU A 32 1.08 -13.94 5.21
CA GLU A 32 2.30 -13.24 4.82
C GLU A 32 2.74 -13.61 3.40
N GLY A 33 3.30 -12.63 2.68
CA GLY A 33 3.93 -12.83 1.37
C GLY A 33 2.96 -13.05 0.22
N LYS A 34 1.67 -12.73 0.37
CA LYS A 34 0.64 -12.86 -0.66
C LYS A 34 0.20 -11.50 -1.21
N PHE A 35 -0.41 -11.53 -2.39
CA PHE A 35 -1.03 -10.37 -3.02
C PHE A 35 -2.55 -10.44 -2.84
N TYR A 36 -3.09 -9.51 -2.07
CA TYR A 36 -4.53 -9.40 -1.78
C TYR A 36 -5.14 -8.20 -2.49
N THR A 37 -6.34 -8.36 -3.02
CA THR A 37 -7.10 -7.24 -3.58
C THR A 37 -8.44 -7.07 -2.86
N LEU A 38 -8.72 -5.84 -2.48
CA LEU A 38 -10.06 -5.38 -2.09
C LEU A 38 -10.73 -4.81 -3.35
N LEU A 39 -11.72 -5.52 -3.89
CA LEU A 39 -12.45 -5.17 -5.10
C LEU A 39 -13.85 -4.69 -4.75
N GLY A 40 -14.36 -3.66 -5.42
CA GLY A 40 -15.74 -3.20 -5.25
C GLY A 40 -15.97 -1.81 -5.82
N ALA A 41 -17.22 -1.39 -5.89
CA ALA A 41 -17.60 -0.06 -6.37
C ALA A 41 -17.01 1.07 -5.49
N SER A 42 -16.99 2.29 -6.02
CA SER A 42 -16.63 3.46 -5.22
C SER A 42 -17.60 3.58 -4.02
N GLY A 43 -17.04 3.92 -2.85
CA GLY A 43 -17.82 4.03 -1.61
C GLY A 43 -18.12 2.72 -0.91
N SER A 44 -17.63 1.55 -1.38
CA SER A 44 -17.87 0.26 -0.72
C SER A 44 -17.05 0.04 0.58
N GLY A 45 -16.13 0.96 0.94
CA GLY A 45 -15.35 0.87 2.18
C GLY A 45 -13.89 0.42 2.01
N LYS A 46 -13.41 0.13 0.79
CA LYS A 46 -12.04 -0.37 0.52
C LYS A 46 -10.94 0.53 1.07
N SER A 47 -10.92 1.79 0.68
CA SER A 47 -9.91 2.75 1.17
C SER A 47 -10.06 3.01 2.68
N THR A 48 -11.26 2.81 3.25
CA THR A 48 -11.48 2.87 4.70
C THR A 48 -10.73 1.74 5.41
N ILE A 49 -10.83 0.50 4.92
CA ILE A 49 -10.04 -0.64 5.44
C ILE A 49 -8.56 -0.33 5.35
N LEU A 50 -8.10 0.12 4.18
CA LEU A 50 -6.69 0.45 3.93
C LEU A 50 -6.19 1.52 4.92
N ASN A 51 -6.97 2.59 5.13
CA ASN A 51 -6.63 3.68 6.04
C ASN A 51 -6.61 3.23 7.51
N ILE A 52 -7.47 2.28 7.90
CA ILE A 52 -7.45 1.69 9.23
C ILE A 52 -6.17 0.87 9.44
N ILE A 53 -5.75 0.05 8.47
CA ILE A 53 -4.49 -0.71 8.53
C ILE A 53 -3.30 0.26 8.62
N ALA A 54 -3.31 1.32 7.81
CA ALA A 54 -2.26 2.35 7.81
C ALA A 54 -2.17 3.14 9.12
N GLY A 55 -3.27 3.23 9.90
CA GLY A 55 -3.38 4.09 11.07
C GLY A 55 -3.68 5.54 10.75
N LEU A 56 -4.24 5.80 9.57
CA LEU A 56 -4.75 7.10 9.15
C LEU A 56 -6.20 7.33 9.62
N LEU A 57 -6.88 6.25 9.98
CA LEU A 57 -8.25 6.26 10.46
C LEU A 57 -8.42 5.22 11.56
N ASP A 58 -9.14 5.57 12.62
CA ASP A 58 -9.44 4.65 13.70
C ASP A 58 -10.72 3.85 13.39
N ALA A 59 -10.73 2.56 13.75
CA ALA A 59 -11.94 1.77 13.78
C ALA A 59 -12.87 2.26 14.91
N THR A 60 -14.18 2.21 14.69
CA THR A 60 -15.16 2.55 15.73
C THR A 60 -15.30 1.40 16.73
N SER A 61 -15.20 0.15 16.26
CA SER A 61 -15.23 -1.05 17.09
C SER A 61 -14.45 -2.19 16.44
N GLY A 62 -14.19 -3.25 17.20
CA GLY A 62 -13.43 -4.42 16.76
C GLY A 62 -11.92 -4.23 16.86
N ASP A 63 -11.18 -5.28 16.51
CA ASP A 63 -9.75 -5.35 16.64
C ASP A 63 -9.07 -5.53 15.28
N VAL A 64 -8.01 -4.74 15.04
CA VAL A 64 -7.10 -4.92 13.91
C VAL A 64 -5.77 -5.41 14.45
N LEU A 65 -5.31 -6.53 13.92
CA LEU A 65 -4.05 -7.14 14.32
C LEU A 65 -3.06 -7.09 13.17
N LEU A 66 -1.80 -6.81 13.49
CA LEU A 66 -0.63 -6.95 12.62
C LEU A 66 0.35 -7.91 13.30
N ASP A 67 0.66 -9.03 12.65
CA ASP A 67 1.52 -10.08 13.23
C ASP A 67 1.05 -10.53 14.63
N GLY A 68 -0.27 -10.75 14.77
CA GLY A 68 -0.90 -11.15 16.03
C GLY A 68 -0.98 -10.07 17.11
N LYS A 69 -0.45 -8.86 16.88
CA LYS A 69 -0.49 -7.74 17.82
C LYS A 69 -1.58 -6.77 17.43
N ARG A 70 -2.43 -6.39 18.38
CA ARG A 70 -3.44 -5.34 18.17
C ARG A 70 -2.77 -4.01 17.85
N ILE A 71 -3.20 -3.37 16.75
CA ILE A 71 -2.60 -2.12 16.26
C ILE A 71 -3.53 -0.90 16.33
N ASN A 72 -4.74 -1.03 16.85
CA ASN A 72 -5.70 0.08 16.91
C ASN A 72 -5.09 1.35 17.54
N ASP A 73 -4.35 1.19 18.65
CA ASP A 73 -3.77 2.30 19.42
C ASP A 73 -2.30 2.59 19.03
N ILE A 74 -1.77 1.90 18.01
CA ILE A 74 -0.39 2.10 17.56
C ILE A 74 -0.36 3.23 16.53
N PRO A 75 0.40 4.33 16.77
CA PRO A 75 0.50 5.44 15.84
C PRO A 75 1.14 5.02 14.52
N ILE A 76 0.73 5.66 13.43
CA ILE A 76 1.12 5.37 12.04
C ILE A 76 2.64 5.17 11.85
N ASN A 77 3.47 5.99 12.48
CA ASN A 77 4.93 5.93 12.34
C ASN A 77 5.60 4.74 13.05
N LYS A 78 4.83 3.98 13.84
CA LYS A 78 5.29 2.77 14.54
C LYS A 78 4.71 1.49 13.95
N ARG A 79 3.83 1.59 12.94
CA ARG A 79 3.31 0.42 12.22
C ARG A 79 4.29 0.00 11.13
N ASP A 80 4.53 -1.29 10.99
CA ASP A 80 5.38 -1.85 9.93
C ASP A 80 4.59 -2.02 8.62
N VAL A 81 3.98 -0.92 8.20
CA VAL A 81 3.11 -0.81 7.04
C VAL A 81 3.46 0.45 6.27
N HIS A 82 3.54 0.37 4.95
CA HIS A 82 3.75 1.54 4.09
C HIS A 82 2.67 1.67 3.02
N THR A 83 2.23 2.90 2.76
CA THR A 83 1.14 3.18 1.82
C THR A 83 1.65 3.91 0.57
N VAL A 84 1.23 3.42 -0.59
CA VAL A 84 1.30 4.13 -1.87
C VAL A 84 -0.09 4.66 -2.18
N PHE A 85 -0.24 5.98 -2.17
CA PHE A 85 -1.52 6.65 -2.43
C PHE A 85 -1.79 6.78 -3.93
N GLN A 86 -3.02 6.96 -4.32
CA GLN A 86 -3.47 7.22 -5.69
C GLN A 86 -2.72 8.40 -6.35
N SER A 87 -2.47 9.48 -5.60
CA SER A 87 -1.70 10.66 -6.06
C SER A 87 -0.19 10.46 -5.97
N TYR A 88 0.27 9.26 -5.56
CA TYR A 88 1.67 8.92 -5.25
C TYR A 88 2.27 9.71 -4.07
N ALA A 89 1.72 10.85 -3.68
CA ALA A 89 2.15 11.72 -2.59
C ALA A 89 3.67 11.97 -2.55
N LEU A 90 4.30 12.12 -3.72
CA LEU A 90 5.73 12.43 -3.84
C LEU A 90 5.98 13.89 -3.45
N PHE A 91 7.12 14.16 -2.83
CA PHE A 91 7.57 15.51 -2.49
C PHE A 91 8.05 16.25 -3.74
N PRO A 92 7.31 17.23 -4.29
CA PRO A 92 7.60 17.82 -5.59
C PRO A 92 8.87 18.68 -5.61
N HIS A 93 9.32 19.17 -4.45
CA HIS A 93 10.53 19.97 -4.26
C HIS A 93 11.80 19.11 -4.07
N MET A 94 11.66 17.80 -4.00
CA MET A 94 12.76 16.84 -3.87
C MET A 94 13.00 16.12 -5.19
N ASN A 95 14.24 15.67 -5.41
CA ASN A 95 14.57 14.75 -6.49
C ASN A 95 14.14 13.31 -6.18
N VAL A 96 14.40 12.37 -7.09
CA VAL A 96 14.08 10.95 -6.92
C VAL A 96 14.82 10.36 -5.71
N PHE A 97 16.13 10.61 -5.58
CA PHE A 97 16.93 10.13 -4.46
C PHE A 97 16.35 10.59 -3.11
N ASP A 98 16.08 11.88 -2.98
CA ASP A 98 15.60 12.46 -1.73
C ASP A 98 14.20 11.96 -1.35
N ASN A 99 13.32 11.72 -2.32
CA ASN A 99 12.01 11.09 -2.09
C ASN A 99 12.16 9.69 -1.52
N VAL A 100 13.00 8.86 -2.13
CA VAL A 100 13.20 7.47 -1.70
C VAL A 100 13.95 7.41 -0.36
N ALA A 101 14.98 8.24 -0.18
CA ALA A 101 15.80 8.28 1.02
C ALA A 101 15.11 8.91 2.24
N PHE A 102 13.95 9.54 2.06
CA PHE A 102 13.34 10.41 3.08
C PHE A 102 13.21 9.75 4.46
N ALA A 103 12.61 8.56 4.51
CA ALA A 103 12.40 7.84 5.76
C ALA A 103 13.71 7.40 6.43
N LEU A 104 14.72 7.00 5.64
CA LEU A 104 16.02 6.62 6.16
C LEU A 104 16.77 7.81 6.76
N LYS A 105 16.64 9.00 6.14
CA LYS A 105 17.20 10.24 6.67
C LYS A 105 16.57 10.62 8.02
N LEU A 106 15.25 10.48 8.15
CA LEU A 106 14.56 10.70 9.43
C LEU A 106 15.02 9.73 10.54
N LYS A 107 15.30 8.48 10.16
CA LYS A 107 15.86 7.45 11.05
C LYS A 107 17.36 7.64 11.34
N LYS A 108 17.99 8.70 10.77
CA LYS A 108 19.42 9.01 10.91
C LYS A 108 20.34 7.85 10.48
N VAL A 109 19.94 7.09 9.48
CA VAL A 109 20.75 6.01 8.90
C VAL A 109 22.03 6.64 8.29
N PRO A 110 23.21 5.98 8.38
CA PRO A 110 24.46 6.49 7.81
C PRO A 110 24.34 6.76 6.31
N LYS A 111 24.96 7.86 5.84
CA LYS A 111 24.85 8.32 4.44
C LYS A 111 25.21 7.23 3.43
N LYS A 112 26.29 6.49 3.66
CA LYS A 112 26.73 5.40 2.78
C LYS A 112 25.67 4.30 2.64
N GLU A 113 25.06 3.90 3.74
CA GLU A 113 23.99 2.89 3.74
C GLU A 113 22.74 3.43 3.02
N ILE A 114 22.40 4.72 3.18
CA ILE A 114 21.30 5.34 2.43
C ILE A 114 21.56 5.26 0.93
N GLU A 115 22.77 5.60 0.48
CA GLU A 115 23.14 5.57 -0.94
C GLU A 115 23.00 4.16 -1.52
N GLU A 116 23.52 3.14 -0.84
CA GLU A 116 23.40 1.72 -1.23
C GLU A 116 21.94 1.25 -1.30
N ARG A 117 21.15 1.52 -0.26
CA ARG A 117 19.73 1.09 -0.19
C ARG A 117 18.86 1.80 -1.22
N VAL A 118 19.11 3.09 -1.50
CA VAL A 118 18.38 3.83 -2.54
C VAL A 118 18.73 3.29 -3.93
N GLU A 119 19.99 2.99 -4.19
CA GLU A 119 20.40 2.41 -5.47
C GLU A 119 19.72 1.06 -5.70
N GLU A 120 19.71 0.19 -4.68
CA GLU A 120 19.04 -1.11 -4.73
C GLU A 120 17.52 -0.96 -4.94
N ALA A 121 16.84 -0.09 -4.17
CA ALA A 121 15.41 0.16 -4.32
C ALA A 121 15.05 0.69 -5.72
N LEU A 122 15.85 1.60 -6.28
CA LEU A 122 15.64 2.12 -7.63
C LEU A 122 15.91 1.07 -8.71
N LYS A 123 16.87 0.18 -8.48
CA LYS A 123 17.12 -0.96 -9.37
C LYS A 123 15.93 -1.93 -9.41
N MET A 124 15.32 -2.21 -8.23
CA MET A 124 14.15 -3.09 -8.14
C MET A 124 12.97 -2.57 -8.96
N VAL A 125 12.79 -1.25 -9.04
CA VAL A 125 11.70 -0.61 -9.82
C VAL A 125 12.16 -0.10 -11.19
N GLN A 126 13.29 -0.57 -11.72
CA GLN A 126 13.81 -0.25 -13.05
C GLN A 126 14.04 1.26 -13.30
N LEU A 127 14.46 2.01 -12.27
CA LEU A 127 14.78 3.43 -12.34
C LEU A 127 16.28 3.73 -12.14
N ASN A 128 17.16 2.85 -12.63
CA ASN A 128 18.62 3.06 -12.56
C ASN A 128 19.01 4.38 -13.23
N GLY A 129 19.86 5.16 -12.58
CA GLY A 129 20.34 6.43 -13.10
C GLY A 129 19.36 7.61 -12.98
N TYR A 130 18.21 7.43 -12.30
CA TYR A 130 17.20 8.48 -12.12
C TYR A 130 17.40 9.30 -10.84
N GLN A 131 18.38 8.99 -9.98
CA GLN A 131 18.57 9.55 -8.64
C GLN A 131 18.46 11.08 -8.60
N LYS A 132 19.11 11.76 -9.55
CA LYS A 132 19.18 13.23 -9.61
C LYS A 132 18.02 13.90 -10.35
N ARG A 133 17.09 13.12 -10.92
CA ARG A 133 15.96 13.68 -11.68
C ARG A 133 14.93 14.33 -10.78
N SER A 134 14.38 15.46 -11.23
CA SER A 134 13.21 16.07 -10.59
C SER A 134 11.97 15.22 -10.82
N ILE A 135 11.12 15.08 -9.78
CA ILE A 135 9.84 14.38 -9.85
C ILE A 135 8.92 14.95 -10.92
N GLN A 136 8.95 16.28 -11.12
CA GLN A 136 8.12 16.96 -12.10
C GLN A 136 8.43 16.57 -13.56
N LYS A 137 9.64 16.06 -13.84
CA LYS A 137 10.09 15.63 -15.17
C LYS A 137 9.80 14.14 -15.44
N LEU A 138 9.14 13.44 -14.55
CA LEU A 138 8.82 12.02 -14.66
C LEU A 138 7.44 11.80 -15.28
N SER A 139 7.29 10.70 -16.05
CA SER A 139 5.99 10.20 -16.49
C SER A 139 5.15 9.70 -15.30
N GLY A 140 3.86 9.44 -15.51
CA GLY A 140 2.98 8.86 -14.48
C GLY A 140 3.53 7.54 -13.91
N GLY A 141 3.87 6.59 -14.78
CA GLY A 141 4.44 5.31 -14.36
C GLY A 141 5.80 5.45 -13.65
N GLN A 142 6.66 6.40 -14.09
CA GLN A 142 7.92 6.66 -13.39
C GLN A 142 7.69 7.23 -11.99
N ARG A 143 6.70 8.14 -11.81
CA ARG A 143 6.33 8.64 -10.47
C ARG A 143 5.80 7.53 -9.58
N GLN A 144 4.97 6.64 -10.12
CA GLN A 144 4.49 5.46 -9.40
C GLN A 144 5.64 4.57 -8.92
N ARG A 145 6.58 4.23 -9.80
CA ARG A 145 7.76 3.43 -9.44
C ARG A 145 8.61 4.10 -8.34
N VAL A 146 8.75 5.43 -8.35
CA VAL A 146 9.43 6.17 -7.26
C VAL A 146 8.65 6.03 -5.95
N ALA A 147 7.31 6.12 -5.98
CA ALA A 147 6.47 5.95 -4.79
C ALA A 147 6.58 4.53 -4.20
N ILE A 148 6.63 3.52 -5.08
CA ILE A 148 6.85 2.13 -4.66
C ILE A 148 8.25 1.96 -4.06
N ALA A 149 9.32 2.48 -4.71
CA ALA A 149 10.69 2.44 -4.17
C ALA A 149 10.76 3.07 -2.78
N ARG A 150 10.08 4.21 -2.58
CA ARG A 150 9.96 4.89 -1.28
C ARG A 150 9.22 4.04 -0.24
N ALA A 151 8.21 3.28 -0.64
CA ALA A 151 7.48 2.41 0.26
C ALA A 151 8.33 1.20 0.68
N ILE A 152 9.03 0.55 -0.25
CA ILE A 152 9.77 -0.69 0.02
C ILE A 152 11.14 -0.49 0.68
N ILE A 153 11.73 0.71 0.62
CA ILE A 153 13.10 0.96 1.11
C ILE A 153 13.27 0.69 2.61
N ASN A 154 12.18 0.79 3.37
CA ASN A 154 12.16 0.46 4.79
C ASN A 154 11.95 -1.03 5.08
N GLN A 155 11.84 -1.87 4.03
CA GLN A 155 11.56 -3.30 4.13
C GLN A 155 10.31 -3.60 4.99
N PRO A 156 9.15 -2.97 4.68
CA PRO A 156 7.93 -3.18 5.46
C PRO A 156 7.42 -4.60 5.32
N ARG A 157 6.66 -5.07 6.30
CA ARG A 157 5.97 -6.36 6.19
C ARG A 157 4.74 -6.31 5.28
N VAL A 158 4.12 -5.13 5.19
CA VAL A 158 2.91 -4.90 4.39
C VAL A 158 3.03 -3.62 3.58
N VAL A 159 2.72 -3.68 2.30
CA VAL A 159 2.57 -2.53 1.41
C VAL A 159 1.10 -2.39 1.02
N LEU A 160 0.54 -1.22 1.28
CA LEU A 160 -0.81 -0.84 0.92
C LEU A 160 -0.81 -0.02 -0.36
N LEU A 161 -1.66 -0.35 -1.32
CA LEU A 161 -1.73 0.28 -2.63
C LEU A 161 -3.17 0.77 -2.87
N ASP A 162 -3.40 2.08 -2.74
CA ASP A 162 -4.73 2.69 -2.90
C ASP A 162 -4.91 3.20 -4.34
N GLU A 163 -5.59 2.42 -5.17
CA GLU A 163 -5.85 2.68 -6.60
C GLU A 163 -4.63 3.20 -7.40
N PRO A 164 -3.45 2.58 -7.27
CA PRO A 164 -2.20 3.17 -7.78
C PRO A 164 -2.13 3.21 -9.31
N LEU A 165 -2.98 2.44 -10.02
CA LEU A 165 -3.00 2.32 -11.47
C LEU A 165 -4.06 3.21 -12.15
N SER A 166 -4.96 3.81 -11.38
CA SER A 166 -6.14 4.52 -11.89
C SER A 166 -5.81 5.72 -12.80
N ALA A 167 -4.65 6.36 -12.60
CA ALA A 167 -4.22 7.53 -13.37
C ALA A 167 -3.41 7.19 -14.63
N LEU A 168 -3.25 5.89 -14.96
CA LEU A 168 -2.46 5.42 -16.10
C LEU A 168 -3.35 5.10 -17.31
N ASP A 169 -2.80 5.28 -18.53
CA ASP A 169 -3.42 4.75 -19.74
C ASP A 169 -3.38 3.22 -19.75
N LEU A 170 -4.22 2.60 -20.60
CA LEU A 170 -4.43 1.15 -20.63
C LEU A 170 -3.12 0.36 -20.84
N LYS A 171 -2.28 0.80 -21.79
CA LYS A 171 -1.03 0.08 -22.10
C LYS A 171 -0.08 0.11 -20.90
N LEU A 172 0.15 1.29 -20.35
CA LEU A 172 1.04 1.45 -19.21
C LEU A 172 0.49 0.76 -17.96
N ARG A 173 -0.83 0.74 -17.80
CA ARG A 173 -1.52 0.02 -16.72
C ARG A 173 -1.22 -1.47 -16.76
N THR A 174 -1.37 -2.11 -17.93
CA THR A 174 -1.08 -3.54 -18.11
C THR A 174 0.40 -3.86 -17.83
N GLU A 175 1.33 -3.02 -18.30
CA GLU A 175 2.75 -3.17 -18.00
C GLU A 175 3.02 -3.08 -16.48
N MET A 176 2.42 -2.10 -15.81
CA MET A 176 2.59 -1.89 -14.37
C MET A 176 1.96 -2.98 -13.51
N GLN A 177 0.84 -3.61 -13.94
CA GLN A 177 0.26 -4.77 -13.26
C GLN A 177 1.26 -5.92 -13.19
N TYR A 178 1.85 -6.26 -14.33
CA TYR A 178 2.84 -7.32 -14.41
C TYR A 178 4.07 -7.01 -13.53
N GLU A 179 4.59 -5.79 -13.61
CA GLU A 179 5.74 -5.36 -12.82
C GLU A 179 5.48 -5.37 -11.30
N LEU A 180 4.29 -4.92 -10.87
CA LEU A 180 3.89 -4.96 -9.46
C LEU A 180 3.82 -6.39 -8.93
N ARG A 181 3.26 -7.30 -9.71
CA ARG A 181 3.18 -8.71 -9.34
C ARG A 181 4.58 -9.34 -9.24
N GLU A 182 5.44 -9.11 -10.24
CA GLU A 182 6.81 -9.60 -10.24
C GLU A 182 7.61 -9.02 -9.06
N LEU A 183 7.46 -7.73 -8.78
CA LEU A 183 8.12 -7.06 -7.67
C LEU A 183 7.68 -7.66 -6.32
N GLN A 184 6.38 -7.87 -6.13
CA GLN A 184 5.83 -8.48 -4.92
C GLN A 184 6.41 -9.88 -4.68
N GLN A 185 6.45 -10.73 -5.73
CA GLN A 185 7.03 -12.08 -5.65
C GLN A 185 8.51 -12.04 -5.29
N ARG A 186 9.26 -11.11 -5.88
CA ARG A 186 10.71 -10.95 -5.61
C ARG A 186 10.99 -10.49 -4.18
N LEU A 187 10.14 -9.60 -3.65
CA LEU A 187 10.29 -9.07 -2.29
C LEU A 187 9.78 -10.03 -1.21
N GLY A 188 8.81 -10.90 -1.53
CA GLY A 188 8.13 -11.75 -0.55
C GLY A 188 7.29 -10.96 0.48
N VAL A 189 7.00 -9.68 0.22
CA VAL A 189 6.23 -8.79 1.09
C VAL A 189 4.73 -8.96 0.80
N THR A 190 3.88 -8.78 1.80
CA THR A 190 2.43 -8.80 1.62
C THR A 190 1.96 -7.51 0.97
N PHE A 191 1.23 -7.60 -0.15
CA PHE A 191 0.59 -6.46 -0.79
C PHE A 191 -0.91 -6.49 -0.54
N VAL A 192 -1.48 -5.33 -0.18
CA VAL A 192 -2.93 -5.11 -0.11
C VAL A 192 -3.28 -4.01 -1.11
N PHE A 193 -3.96 -4.39 -2.16
CA PHE A 193 -4.28 -3.55 -3.31
C PHE A 193 -5.77 -3.20 -3.31
N VAL A 194 -6.10 -1.96 -3.57
CA VAL A 194 -7.48 -1.49 -3.72
C VAL A 194 -7.73 -1.12 -5.17
N THR A 195 -8.79 -1.64 -5.75
CA THR A 195 -9.25 -1.29 -7.10
C THR A 195 -10.76 -1.46 -7.24
N HIS A 196 -11.30 -0.85 -8.26
CA HIS A 196 -12.67 -1.09 -8.75
C HIS A 196 -12.65 -1.86 -10.10
N ASP A 197 -11.47 -2.19 -10.61
CA ASP A 197 -11.26 -2.88 -11.88
C ASP A 197 -11.08 -4.38 -11.63
N GLN A 198 -11.96 -5.20 -12.25
CA GLN A 198 -11.93 -6.65 -12.09
C GLN A 198 -10.73 -7.28 -12.82
N GLU A 199 -10.30 -6.71 -13.96
CA GLU A 199 -9.17 -7.23 -14.72
C GLU A 199 -7.87 -7.06 -13.90
N GLU A 200 -7.69 -5.91 -13.25
CA GLU A 200 -6.57 -5.69 -12.34
C GLU A 200 -6.54 -6.71 -11.21
N ALA A 201 -7.69 -6.90 -10.54
CA ALA A 201 -7.80 -7.85 -9.44
C ALA A 201 -7.45 -9.28 -9.86
N LEU A 202 -7.98 -9.76 -10.99
CA LEU A 202 -7.74 -11.10 -11.49
C LEU A 202 -6.30 -11.31 -11.98
N ALA A 203 -5.67 -10.27 -12.55
CA ALA A 203 -4.32 -10.38 -13.11
C ALA A 203 -3.22 -10.47 -12.03
N MET A 204 -3.42 -9.84 -10.87
CA MET A 204 -2.34 -9.67 -9.88
C MET A 204 -2.50 -10.49 -8.60
N SER A 205 -3.74 -10.87 -8.22
CA SER A 205 -4.03 -11.31 -6.86
C SER A 205 -3.89 -12.81 -6.65
N ASP A 206 -3.41 -13.18 -5.46
CA ASP A 206 -3.57 -14.54 -4.94
C ASP A 206 -4.99 -14.72 -4.37
N TRP A 207 -5.55 -13.64 -3.76
CA TRP A 207 -6.88 -13.62 -3.16
C TRP A 207 -7.58 -12.29 -3.42
N ILE A 208 -8.89 -12.36 -3.65
CA ILE A 208 -9.74 -11.19 -3.90
C ILE A 208 -10.87 -11.19 -2.87
N PHE A 209 -11.01 -10.09 -2.14
CA PHE A 209 -12.15 -9.82 -1.28
C PHE A 209 -13.09 -8.86 -2.01
N VAL A 210 -14.31 -9.29 -2.28
CA VAL A 210 -15.31 -8.45 -2.92
C VAL A 210 -16.09 -7.69 -1.86
N MET A 211 -16.08 -6.36 -1.97
CA MET A 211 -16.75 -5.46 -1.03
C MET A 211 -17.99 -4.83 -1.64
N ASN A 212 -19.08 -4.83 -0.89
CA ASN A 212 -20.30 -4.13 -1.24
C ASN A 212 -20.98 -3.55 0.01
N GLY A 213 -21.39 -2.28 -0.01
CA GLY A 213 -22.16 -1.64 1.05
C GLY A 213 -21.52 -1.71 2.44
N GLY A 214 -20.19 -1.75 2.53
CA GLY A 214 -19.44 -1.81 3.79
C GLY A 214 -19.24 -3.22 4.36
N GLU A 215 -19.51 -4.25 3.58
CA GLU A 215 -19.36 -5.65 3.94
C GLU A 215 -18.46 -6.40 2.94
N ILE A 216 -17.81 -7.48 3.36
CA ILE A 216 -17.15 -8.44 2.47
C ILE A 216 -18.21 -9.48 2.08
N VAL A 217 -18.51 -9.57 0.78
CA VAL A 217 -19.57 -10.45 0.28
C VAL A 217 -19.03 -11.73 -0.35
N GLN A 218 -17.71 -11.75 -0.66
CA GLN A 218 -17.02 -12.92 -1.19
C GLN A 218 -15.53 -12.83 -0.88
#